data_8d417ca92f95589fbf1f05afed9539be
#
_entry.id   8d417ca92f95589fbf1f05afed9539be
#
_cell.length_a   1.000
_cell.length_b   1.000
_cell.length_c   1.000
_cell.angle_alpha   90.00
_cell.angle_beta   90.00
_cell.angle_gamma   90.00
#
_symmetry.space_group_name_H-M   'P 1'
#
loop_
_entity.id
_entity.type
_entity.pdbx_description
1 polymer ?
#
loop_
_entity_poly.entity_id
_entity_poly.type
_entity_poly.pdbx_seq_one_letter_code
_entity_poly.pdbx_strand_id
1 'polypeptide(L)'
;MREPQASDVNLQLAIRAHAGTSHSPERRGESEVADYVAHMTNFNAKLVSVADTDERMAEAVAQSERYRENYLKRLSEVWSSRSRMMSTMITGPANFPVRRQEKIWNSYEKKAKELYDWQDRALAASIKAVKAVGYVAPPKPEGAKTGKEEFAIGDVLIVANHDIERLQIIFDGKPSAEIISALKGAAWNWSPKNGAWQRKITNNAIYSAKQIAAKAGAA
;
A
#
# COMPACT_ATOMS: atom_id res chain seq x y z
N MET A 1 3.80 20.67 -12.68
CA MET A 1 4.07 20.17 -11.30
C MET A 1 4.85 21.22 -10.53
N ARG A 2 4.52 21.47 -9.27
CA ARG A 2 5.29 22.39 -8.43
C ARG A 2 6.66 21.78 -8.11
N GLU A 3 7.71 22.57 -8.24
CA GLU A 3 9.07 22.18 -7.88
C GLU A 3 9.20 22.04 -6.35
N PRO A 4 9.75 20.93 -5.84
CA PRO A 4 9.98 20.77 -4.40
C PRO A 4 11.09 21.69 -3.93
N GLN A 5 10.87 22.34 -2.78
CA GLN A 5 11.80 23.31 -2.20
C GLN A 5 12.13 22.98 -0.76
N ALA A 6 13.32 23.39 -0.31
CA ALA A 6 13.74 23.22 1.08
C ALA A 6 12.78 23.90 2.07
N SER A 7 12.11 24.99 1.66
CA SER A 7 11.11 25.71 2.44
C SER A 7 9.79 24.95 2.65
N ASP A 8 9.55 23.84 1.95
CA ASP A 8 8.36 23.01 2.13
C ASP A 8 8.39 22.26 3.49
N VAL A 9 9.57 22.09 4.07
CA VAL A 9 9.80 21.36 5.34
C VAL A 9 10.30 22.27 6.46
N ASN A 10 10.07 21.86 7.70
CA ASN A 10 10.57 22.59 8.86
C ASN A 10 11.99 22.15 9.20
N LEU A 11 12.99 22.93 8.74
CA LEU A 11 14.42 22.69 9.00
C LEU A 11 14.72 22.59 10.51
N GLN A 12 14.10 23.43 11.36
CA GLN A 12 14.34 23.40 12.81
C GLN A 12 13.82 22.11 13.45
N LEU A 13 12.76 21.52 12.92
CA LEU A 13 12.29 20.21 13.37
C LEU A 13 13.24 19.10 12.91
N ALA A 14 13.74 19.17 11.67
CA ALA A 14 14.74 18.25 11.16
C ALA A 14 16.04 18.27 11.99
N ILE A 15 16.56 19.45 12.33
CA ILE A 15 17.71 19.61 13.23
C ILE A 15 17.44 19.02 14.61
N ARG A 16 16.30 19.37 15.22
CA ARG A 16 15.90 18.82 16.54
C ARG A 16 15.77 17.31 16.53
N ALA A 17 15.37 16.70 15.42
CA ALA A 17 15.28 15.25 15.29
C ALA A 17 16.64 14.56 15.53
N HIS A 18 17.75 15.26 15.36
CA HIS A 18 19.09 14.73 15.54
C HIS A 18 19.82 15.25 16.78
N ALA A 19 19.30 16.25 17.50
CA ALA A 19 19.98 16.91 18.60
C ALA A 19 20.38 15.95 19.74
N GLY A 20 19.58 14.96 20.07
CA GLY A 20 19.87 13.96 21.09
C GLY A 20 20.73 12.77 20.64
N THR A 21 21.05 12.67 19.36
CA THR A 21 21.71 11.47 18.78
C THR A 21 22.90 11.79 17.87
N SER A 22 23.22 13.06 17.65
CA SER A 22 24.32 13.48 16.76
C SER A 22 25.10 14.64 17.36
N HIS A 23 26.41 14.68 17.13
CA HIS A 23 27.28 15.84 17.45
C HIS A 23 27.17 16.97 16.41
N SER A 24 26.52 16.72 15.26
CA SER A 24 26.31 17.69 14.18
C SER A 24 24.87 17.68 13.75
N PRO A 25 23.91 18.06 14.63
CA PRO A 25 22.49 17.96 14.31
C PRO A 25 22.08 18.89 13.15
N GLU A 26 22.73 20.06 13.01
CA GLU A 26 22.49 21.01 11.92
C GLU A 26 22.75 20.37 10.57
N ARG A 27 23.95 19.80 10.39
CA ARG A 27 24.33 19.09 9.16
C ARG A 27 23.38 17.93 8.84
N ARG A 28 22.93 17.20 9.89
CA ARG A 28 21.97 16.10 9.71
C ARG A 28 20.60 16.62 9.28
N GLY A 29 20.12 17.69 9.91
CA GLY A 29 18.86 18.33 9.54
C GLY A 29 18.86 18.86 8.11
N GLU A 30 19.95 19.49 7.67
CA GLU A 30 20.15 19.95 6.29
C GLU A 30 20.13 18.77 5.30
N SER A 31 20.77 17.64 5.65
CA SER A 31 20.71 16.42 4.84
C SER A 31 19.29 15.89 4.71
N GLU A 32 18.51 15.83 5.79
CA GLU A 32 17.10 15.40 5.75
C GLU A 32 16.24 16.29 4.81
N VAL A 33 16.50 17.61 4.81
CA VAL A 33 15.83 18.55 3.90
C VAL A 33 16.23 18.29 2.44
N ALA A 34 17.52 18.06 2.19
CA ALA A 34 18.01 17.71 0.85
C ALA A 34 17.40 16.37 0.36
N ASP A 35 17.31 15.38 1.25
CA ASP A 35 16.70 14.08 0.96
C ASP A 35 15.21 14.22 0.61
N TYR A 36 14.48 15.12 1.30
CA TYR A 36 13.08 15.44 0.94
C TYR A 36 12.99 16.00 -0.49
N VAL A 37 13.82 16.99 -0.83
CA VAL A 37 13.82 17.60 -2.17
C VAL A 37 14.13 16.57 -3.23
N ALA A 38 15.19 15.77 -3.02
CA ALA A 38 15.59 14.71 -3.96
C ALA A 38 14.48 13.64 -4.12
N HIS A 39 13.85 13.24 -3.03
CA HIS A 39 12.75 12.27 -3.04
C HIS A 39 11.56 12.79 -3.85
N MET A 40 11.10 14.00 -3.59
CA MET A 40 9.98 14.60 -4.32
C MET A 40 10.29 14.85 -5.81
N THR A 41 11.52 15.24 -6.12
CA THR A 41 11.99 15.38 -7.51
C THR A 41 11.90 14.04 -8.25
N ASN A 42 12.40 12.97 -7.63
CA ASN A 42 12.35 11.63 -8.21
C ASN A 42 10.90 11.11 -8.34
N PHE A 43 10.06 11.35 -7.34
CA PHE A 43 8.63 11.01 -7.39
C PHE A 43 7.94 11.71 -8.58
N ASN A 44 8.15 13.02 -8.73
CA ASN A 44 7.62 13.81 -9.83
C ASN A 44 8.10 13.31 -11.20
N ALA A 45 9.39 13.01 -11.33
CA ALA A 45 9.95 12.46 -12.57
C ALA A 45 9.29 11.13 -12.97
N LYS A 46 9.03 10.24 -12.01
CA LYS A 46 8.31 8.97 -12.23
C LYS A 46 6.88 9.19 -12.70
N LEU A 47 6.17 10.20 -12.19
CA LEU A 47 4.82 10.51 -12.67
C LEU A 47 4.84 11.11 -14.08
N VAL A 48 5.77 12.02 -14.35
CA VAL A 48 5.93 12.60 -15.69
C VAL A 48 6.25 11.53 -16.74
N SER A 49 7.08 10.56 -16.40
CA SER A 49 7.45 9.47 -17.33
C SER A 49 6.28 8.59 -17.81
N VAL A 50 5.14 8.65 -17.12
CA VAL A 50 3.92 7.87 -17.47
C VAL A 50 2.75 8.75 -17.91
N ALA A 51 2.92 10.09 -17.90
CA ALA A 51 1.92 11.07 -18.28
C ALA A 51 2.19 11.53 -19.72
N ASP A 52 1.71 10.76 -20.69
CA ASP A 52 1.94 10.93 -22.13
C ASP A 52 0.84 11.77 -22.82
N THR A 53 -0.19 12.23 -22.10
CA THR A 53 -1.23 13.15 -22.57
C THR A 53 -1.43 14.31 -21.59
N ASP A 54 -2.09 15.39 -22.03
CA ASP A 54 -2.36 16.55 -21.19
C ASP A 54 -3.26 16.20 -20.00
N GLU A 55 -4.26 15.33 -20.21
CA GLU A 55 -5.16 14.87 -19.15
C GLU A 55 -4.40 14.02 -18.11
N ARG A 56 -3.50 13.14 -18.55
CA ARG A 56 -2.63 12.38 -17.65
C ARG A 56 -1.64 13.27 -16.93
N MET A 57 -1.14 14.32 -17.59
CA MET A 57 -0.28 15.31 -16.93
C MET A 57 -1.05 16.08 -15.84
N ALA A 58 -2.29 16.46 -16.09
CA ALA A 58 -3.14 17.10 -15.06
C ALA A 58 -3.35 16.18 -13.85
N GLU A 59 -3.63 14.88 -14.08
CA GLU A 59 -3.73 13.91 -12.99
C GLU A 59 -2.40 13.71 -12.27
N ALA A 60 -1.27 13.66 -12.99
CA ALA A 60 0.06 13.57 -12.39
C ALA A 60 0.36 14.75 -11.46
N VAL A 61 -0.06 15.97 -11.83
CA VAL A 61 0.05 17.15 -10.97
C VAL A 61 -0.80 16.98 -9.70
N ALA A 62 -2.04 16.54 -9.84
CA ALA A 62 -2.93 16.32 -8.69
C ALA A 62 -2.40 15.23 -7.74
N GLN A 63 -1.87 14.14 -8.28
CA GLN A 63 -1.24 13.07 -7.50
C GLN A 63 0.03 13.56 -6.79
N SER A 64 0.84 14.41 -7.43
CA SER A 64 2.04 15.00 -6.82
C SER A 64 1.70 15.86 -5.61
N GLU A 65 0.70 16.74 -5.70
CA GLU A 65 0.28 17.58 -4.58
C GLU A 65 -0.28 16.75 -3.42
N ARG A 66 -1.16 15.79 -3.70
CA ARG A 66 -1.71 14.87 -2.69
C ARG A 66 -0.61 14.05 -2.00
N TYR A 67 0.37 13.57 -2.76
CA TYR A 67 1.51 12.85 -2.20
C TYR A 67 2.35 13.75 -1.30
N ARG A 68 2.69 14.96 -1.77
CA ARG A 68 3.47 15.94 -1.01
C ARG A 68 2.86 16.25 0.36
N GLU A 69 1.58 16.60 0.40
CA GLU A 69 0.87 16.89 1.65
C GLU A 69 0.94 15.73 2.65
N ASN A 70 0.67 14.51 2.18
CA ASN A 70 0.73 13.32 3.01
C ASN A 70 2.15 12.97 3.44
N TYR A 71 3.14 13.19 2.57
CA TYR A 71 4.55 12.94 2.87
C TYR A 71 5.07 13.90 3.94
N LEU A 72 4.81 15.20 3.80
CA LEU A 72 5.19 16.23 4.77
C LEU A 72 4.61 15.95 6.16
N LYS A 73 3.34 15.56 6.22
CA LYS A 73 2.69 15.17 7.48
C LYS A 73 3.42 14.00 8.15
N ARG A 74 3.65 12.91 7.41
CA ARG A 74 4.29 11.70 7.93
C ARG A 74 5.76 11.95 8.30
N LEU A 75 6.48 12.70 7.48
CA LEU A 75 7.87 13.06 7.71
C LEU A 75 8.02 13.88 9.01
N SER A 76 7.13 14.86 9.22
CA SER A 76 7.13 15.66 10.46
C SER A 76 6.79 14.80 11.71
N GLU A 77 5.93 13.79 11.58
CA GLU A 77 5.63 12.83 12.66
C GLU A 77 6.86 11.95 13.00
N VAL A 78 7.61 11.51 11.98
CA VAL A 78 8.87 10.77 12.15
C VAL A 78 9.90 11.63 12.86
N TRP A 79 10.16 12.86 12.39
CA TRP A 79 11.10 13.79 13.00
C TRP A 79 10.70 14.18 14.43
N SER A 80 9.41 14.40 14.68
CA SER A 80 8.90 14.67 16.03
C SER A 80 9.08 13.46 16.97
N SER A 81 8.97 12.24 16.47
CA SER A 81 9.27 11.04 17.25
C SER A 81 10.76 10.94 17.55
N ARG A 82 11.61 11.16 16.56
CA ARG A 82 13.07 11.10 16.65
C ARG A 82 13.63 12.18 17.59
N SER A 83 13.06 13.38 17.60
CA SER A 83 13.54 14.50 18.45
C SER A 83 13.52 14.20 19.96
N ARG A 84 12.82 13.14 20.38
CA ARG A 84 12.76 12.67 21.77
C ARG A 84 13.81 11.61 22.10
N MET A 85 14.55 11.15 21.09
CA MET A 85 15.59 10.14 21.25
C MET A 85 16.85 10.78 21.86
N MET A 86 17.50 10.02 22.73
CA MET A 86 18.77 10.39 23.34
C MET A 86 19.77 9.23 23.20
N SER A 87 21.03 9.56 23.04
CA SER A 87 22.14 8.61 23.03
C SER A 87 23.09 8.89 24.20
N THR A 88 23.57 7.83 24.83
CA THR A 88 24.58 7.92 25.89
C THR A 88 25.88 8.58 25.42
N MET A 89 26.17 8.49 24.10
CA MET A 89 27.36 9.17 23.53
C MET A 89 27.21 10.69 23.46
N ILE A 90 25.99 11.20 23.47
CA ILE A 90 25.69 12.64 23.43
C ILE A 90 25.39 13.16 24.83
N THR A 91 24.60 12.44 25.63
CA THR A 91 24.10 12.90 26.94
C THR A 91 24.89 12.35 28.10
N GLY A 92 25.81 11.42 27.87
CA GLY A 92 26.57 10.69 28.91
C GLY A 92 25.77 9.50 29.48
N PRO A 93 26.46 8.53 30.11
CA PRO A 93 25.84 7.30 30.62
C PRO A 93 25.15 7.47 32.00
N ALA A 94 25.46 8.55 32.75
CA ALA A 94 24.95 8.75 34.11
C ALA A 94 23.42 8.92 34.10
N ASN A 95 22.72 8.09 34.85
CA ASN A 95 21.26 8.12 35.01
C ASN A 95 20.48 8.03 33.69
N PHE A 96 21.05 7.41 32.64
CA PHE A 96 20.41 7.28 31.34
C PHE A 96 19.12 6.45 31.44
N PRO A 97 17.95 6.97 30.99
CA PRO A 97 16.67 6.34 31.17
C PRO A 97 16.41 5.26 30.13
N VAL A 98 17.11 4.13 30.19
CA VAL A 98 17.13 3.05 29.20
C VAL A 98 15.71 2.62 28.76
N ARG A 99 14.85 2.23 29.71
CA ARG A 99 13.47 1.75 29.41
C ARG A 99 12.62 2.81 28.70
N ARG A 100 12.80 4.09 29.03
CA ARG A 100 12.08 5.19 28.36
C ARG A 100 12.60 5.38 26.95
N GLN A 101 13.91 5.33 26.74
CA GLN A 101 14.51 5.47 25.42
C GLN A 101 14.18 4.31 24.50
N GLU A 102 14.11 3.10 25.00
CA GLU A 102 13.67 1.92 24.26
C GLU A 102 12.22 2.09 23.71
N LYS A 103 11.30 2.58 24.53
CA LYS A 103 9.93 2.88 24.08
C LYS A 103 9.87 3.97 23.00
N ILE A 104 10.72 5.01 23.14
CA ILE A 104 10.82 6.10 22.16
C ILE A 104 11.40 5.56 20.86
N TRP A 105 12.45 4.73 20.92
CA TRP A 105 13.06 4.07 19.78
C TRP A 105 12.04 3.22 19.01
N ASN A 106 11.35 2.33 19.69
CA ASN A 106 10.33 1.47 19.09
C ASN A 106 9.21 2.28 18.41
N SER A 107 8.81 3.40 19.04
CA SER A 107 7.83 4.32 18.42
C SER A 107 8.36 5.00 17.16
N TYR A 108 9.62 5.40 17.15
CA TYR A 108 10.29 5.98 15.99
C TYR A 108 10.41 4.94 14.86
N GLU A 109 10.94 3.75 15.15
CA GLU A 109 11.09 2.68 14.15
C GLU A 109 9.77 2.33 13.49
N LYS A 110 8.70 2.20 14.29
CA LYS A 110 7.35 1.94 13.76
C LYS A 110 6.92 3.02 12.77
N LYS A 111 7.06 4.31 13.13
CA LYS A 111 6.67 5.43 12.26
C LYS A 111 7.55 5.52 11.01
N ALA A 112 8.86 5.30 11.15
CA ALA A 112 9.77 5.29 10.02
C ALA A 112 9.41 4.17 9.04
N LYS A 113 9.15 2.95 9.53
CA LYS A 113 8.70 1.82 8.70
C LYS A 113 7.37 2.12 8.02
N GLU A 114 6.38 2.65 8.76
CA GLU A 114 5.08 3.04 8.20
C GLU A 114 5.22 4.09 7.08
N LEU A 115 6.17 5.03 7.20
CA LEU A 115 6.49 6.00 6.17
C LEU A 115 7.03 5.31 4.90
N TYR A 116 8.03 4.44 5.01
CA TYR A 116 8.61 3.73 3.88
C TYR A 116 7.59 2.82 3.19
N ASP A 117 6.85 2.01 3.96
CA ASP A 117 5.80 1.13 3.44
C ASP A 117 4.68 1.92 2.72
N TRP A 118 4.41 3.16 3.20
CA TRP A 118 3.44 4.04 2.56
C TRP A 118 4.00 4.64 1.27
N GLN A 119 5.28 5.06 1.22
CA GLN A 119 5.90 5.64 0.03
C GLN A 119 5.78 4.70 -1.18
N ASP A 120 6.12 3.41 -1.00
CA ASP A 120 6.06 2.41 -2.08
C ASP A 120 4.62 2.20 -2.58
N ARG A 121 3.68 2.04 -1.65
CA ARG A 121 2.26 1.87 -2.00
C ARG A 121 1.67 3.12 -2.66
N ALA A 122 2.01 4.30 -2.17
CA ALA A 122 1.51 5.56 -2.70
C ALA A 122 2.08 5.86 -4.09
N LEU A 123 3.35 5.56 -4.35
CA LEU A 123 3.94 5.68 -5.68
C LEU A 123 3.23 4.77 -6.69
N ALA A 124 3.06 3.48 -6.34
CA ALA A 124 2.37 2.52 -7.20
C ALA A 124 0.92 2.94 -7.49
N ALA A 125 0.21 3.43 -6.46
CA ALA A 125 -1.16 3.92 -6.60
C ALA A 125 -1.24 5.17 -7.48
N SER A 126 -0.31 6.12 -7.33
CA SER A 126 -0.26 7.34 -8.13
C SER A 126 0.04 7.04 -9.60
N ILE A 127 1.01 6.17 -9.90
CA ILE A 127 1.29 5.72 -11.27
C ILE A 127 0.07 5.04 -11.89
N LYS A 128 -0.62 4.19 -11.11
CA LYS A 128 -1.84 3.52 -11.57
C LYS A 128 -2.96 4.53 -11.88
N ALA A 129 -3.13 5.55 -11.03
CA ALA A 129 -4.14 6.59 -11.24
C ALA A 129 -3.87 7.38 -12.54
N VAL A 130 -2.63 7.81 -12.76
CA VAL A 130 -2.24 8.52 -13.99
C VAL A 130 -2.50 7.66 -15.23
N LYS A 131 -2.08 6.39 -15.23
CA LYS A 131 -2.30 5.46 -16.35
C LYS A 131 -3.77 5.12 -16.60
N ALA A 132 -4.63 5.25 -15.60
CA ALA A 132 -6.06 4.98 -15.72
C ALA A 132 -6.82 6.09 -16.45
N VAL A 133 -6.27 7.31 -16.52
CA VAL A 133 -6.88 8.43 -17.25
C VAL A 133 -6.90 8.09 -18.75
N GLY A 134 -8.10 8.17 -19.37
CA GLY A 134 -8.29 7.84 -20.77
C GLY A 134 -8.14 6.36 -21.13
N TYR A 135 -7.98 5.47 -20.14
CA TYR A 135 -7.91 4.03 -20.41
C TYR A 135 -9.30 3.49 -20.79
N VAL A 136 -9.41 3.06 -22.03
CA VAL A 136 -10.57 2.30 -22.51
C VAL A 136 -10.18 0.83 -22.52
N ALA A 137 -10.93 0.01 -21.78
CA ALA A 137 -10.69 -1.42 -21.79
C ALA A 137 -10.88 -1.98 -23.21
N PRO A 138 -9.98 -2.86 -23.70
CA PRO A 138 -10.15 -3.47 -24.99
C PRO A 138 -11.51 -4.21 -25.06
N PRO A 139 -12.20 -4.18 -26.20
CA PRO A 139 -13.44 -4.92 -26.38
C PRO A 139 -13.22 -6.40 -26.08
N LYS A 140 -14.22 -7.04 -25.46
CA LYS A 140 -14.16 -8.50 -25.26
C LYS A 140 -14.02 -9.19 -26.61
N PRO A 141 -13.22 -10.28 -26.72
CA PRO A 141 -13.11 -11.04 -27.95
C PRO A 141 -14.48 -11.47 -28.45
N GLU A 142 -14.70 -11.45 -29.76
CA GLU A 142 -15.91 -12.01 -30.37
C GLU A 142 -16.06 -13.48 -29.94
N GLY A 143 -17.27 -13.86 -29.49
CA GLY A 143 -17.55 -15.20 -28.94
C GLY A 143 -17.21 -15.39 -27.45
N ALA A 144 -16.80 -14.33 -26.73
CA ALA A 144 -16.64 -14.43 -25.28
C ALA A 144 -17.99 -14.78 -24.64
N LYS A 145 -18.00 -15.81 -23.81
CA LYS A 145 -19.20 -16.17 -23.03
C LYS A 145 -19.65 -14.97 -22.17
N THR A 146 -20.94 -14.75 -22.08
CA THR A 146 -21.61 -13.74 -21.27
C THR A 146 -22.58 -14.41 -20.31
N GLY A 147 -22.98 -13.68 -19.27
CA GLY A 147 -23.91 -14.20 -18.28
C GLY A 147 -23.25 -15.06 -17.20
N LYS A 148 -24.06 -15.81 -16.47
CA LYS A 148 -23.64 -16.64 -15.36
C LYS A 148 -23.96 -18.09 -15.61
N GLU A 149 -23.00 -18.97 -15.40
CA GLU A 149 -23.19 -20.42 -15.34
C GLU A 149 -23.07 -20.84 -13.87
N GLU A 150 -24.09 -21.53 -13.35
CA GLU A 150 -24.17 -21.92 -11.95
C GLU A 150 -24.20 -23.43 -11.82
N PHE A 151 -23.46 -23.97 -10.86
CA PHE A 151 -23.53 -25.38 -10.49
C PHE A 151 -23.23 -25.55 -9.00
N ALA A 152 -23.93 -26.48 -8.35
CA ALA A 152 -23.79 -26.76 -6.94
C ALA A 152 -23.02 -28.07 -6.70
N ILE A 153 -22.26 -28.13 -5.61
CA ILE A 153 -21.62 -29.33 -5.07
C ILE A 153 -21.94 -29.37 -3.58
N GLY A 154 -22.86 -30.27 -3.17
CA GLY A 154 -23.45 -30.22 -1.83
C GLY A 154 -24.14 -28.86 -1.61
N ASP A 155 -23.86 -28.24 -0.47
CA ASP A 155 -24.41 -26.93 -0.09
C ASP A 155 -23.58 -25.74 -0.64
N VAL A 156 -22.59 -25.99 -1.47
CA VAL A 156 -21.72 -24.96 -2.03
C VAL A 156 -22.12 -24.62 -3.44
N LEU A 157 -22.48 -23.35 -3.68
CA LEU A 157 -22.80 -22.83 -5.01
C LEU A 157 -21.55 -22.28 -5.68
N ILE A 158 -21.27 -22.73 -6.90
CA ILE A 158 -20.19 -22.24 -7.74
C ILE A 158 -20.78 -21.51 -8.94
N VAL A 159 -20.39 -20.24 -9.13
CA VAL A 159 -20.90 -19.37 -10.18
C VAL A 159 -19.75 -18.93 -11.09
N ALA A 160 -19.79 -19.32 -12.35
CA ALA A 160 -18.90 -18.78 -13.37
C ALA A 160 -19.55 -17.52 -13.96
N ASN A 161 -19.20 -16.36 -13.44
CA ASN A 161 -19.71 -15.07 -13.90
C ASN A 161 -18.81 -14.54 -15.02
N HIS A 162 -19.24 -14.75 -16.27
CA HIS A 162 -18.51 -14.37 -17.46
C HIS A 162 -18.54 -12.86 -17.72
N ASP A 163 -19.50 -12.12 -17.16
CA ASP A 163 -19.60 -10.68 -17.33
C ASP A 163 -18.45 -9.94 -16.64
N ILE A 164 -18.02 -10.46 -15.50
CA ILE A 164 -16.90 -9.94 -14.72
C ILE A 164 -15.65 -10.84 -14.75
N GLU A 165 -15.68 -11.91 -15.55
CA GLU A 165 -14.60 -12.91 -15.68
C GLU A 165 -14.15 -13.50 -14.33
N ARG A 166 -15.11 -13.79 -13.45
CA ARG A 166 -14.84 -14.36 -12.12
C ARG A 166 -15.59 -15.66 -11.89
N LEU A 167 -14.83 -16.65 -11.41
CA LEU A 167 -15.41 -17.82 -10.77
C LEU A 167 -15.62 -17.49 -9.29
N GLN A 168 -16.81 -17.75 -8.80
CA GLN A 168 -17.25 -17.41 -7.44
C GLN A 168 -17.63 -18.69 -6.71
N ILE A 169 -17.25 -18.81 -5.44
CA ILE A 169 -17.69 -19.87 -4.55
C ILE A 169 -18.50 -19.20 -3.43
N ILE A 170 -19.73 -19.64 -3.28
CA ILE A 170 -20.69 -19.10 -2.31
C ILE A 170 -21.03 -20.24 -1.34
N PHE A 171 -20.84 -19.98 -0.06
CA PHE A 171 -21.19 -20.90 1.03
C PHE A 171 -22.44 -20.40 1.74
N ASP A 172 -23.25 -21.29 2.24
CA ASP A 172 -24.33 -20.96 3.17
C ASP A 172 -23.71 -20.69 4.56
N GLY A 173 -23.34 -19.43 4.79
CA GLY A 173 -22.67 -18.99 6.00
C GLY A 173 -21.15 -18.93 5.91
N LYS A 174 -20.49 -18.81 7.07
CA LYS A 174 -19.01 -18.69 7.14
C LYS A 174 -18.36 -20.08 7.09
N PRO A 175 -17.52 -20.39 6.10
CA PRO A 175 -16.85 -21.67 6.04
C PRO A 175 -15.86 -21.88 7.21
N SER A 176 -15.49 -23.13 7.48
CA SER A 176 -14.55 -23.50 8.53
C SER A 176 -13.17 -22.89 8.32
N ALA A 177 -12.37 -22.79 9.38
CA ALA A 177 -11.01 -22.24 9.31
C ALA A 177 -10.12 -23.02 8.31
N GLU A 178 -10.33 -24.34 8.19
CA GLU A 178 -9.61 -25.19 7.25
C GLU A 178 -9.96 -24.87 5.80
N ILE A 179 -11.26 -24.70 5.51
CA ILE A 179 -11.73 -24.30 4.18
C ILE A 179 -11.23 -22.89 3.82
N ILE A 180 -11.26 -21.94 4.76
CA ILE A 180 -10.70 -20.60 4.56
C ILE A 180 -9.21 -20.67 4.25
N SER A 181 -8.46 -21.52 4.95
CA SER A 181 -7.03 -21.72 4.68
C SER A 181 -6.79 -22.31 3.29
N ALA A 182 -7.58 -23.30 2.87
CA ALA A 182 -7.51 -23.92 1.56
C ALA A 182 -7.85 -22.91 0.45
N LEU A 183 -8.88 -22.07 0.65
CA LEU A 183 -9.25 -21.01 -0.28
C LEU A 183 -8.11 -20.02 -0.48
N LYS A 184 -7.52 -19.53 0.62
CA LYS A 184 -6.38 -18.59 0.57
C LYS A 184 -5.15 -19.21 -0.07
N GLY A 185 -4.82 -20.45 0.26
CA GLY A 185 -3.71 -21.21 -0.33
C GLY A 185 -3.88 -21.45 -1.84
N ALA A 186 -5.12 -21.54 -2.33
CA ALA A 186 -5.45 -21.67 -3.75
C ALA A 186 -5.75 -20.32 -4.45
N ALA A 187 -5.27 -19.20 -3.88
CA ALA A 187 -5.40 -17.85 -4.42
C ALA A 187 -6.86 -17.36 -4.64
N TRP A 188 -7.78 -17.82 -3.81
CA TRP A 188 -9.13 -17.26 -3.75
C TRP A 188 -9.15 -16.03 -2.85
N ASN A 189 -9.87 -14.99 -3.28
CA ASN A 189 -10.02 -13.74 -2.55
C ASN A 189 -11.49 -13.53 -2.15
N TRP A 190 -11.72 -13.14 -0.91
CA TRP A 190 -13.06 -12.79 -0.45
C TRP A 190 -13.49 -11.45 -1.04
N SER A 191 -14.69 -11.40 -1.58
CA SER A 191 -15.35 -10.19 -2.07
C SER A 191 -16.58 -9.87 -1.21
N PRO A 192 -16.48 -8.89 -0.29
CA PRO A 192 -17.64 -8.50 0.53
C PRO A 192 -18.82 -8.00 -0.30
N LYS A 193 -18.55 -7.32 -1.41
CA LYS A 193 -19.59 -6.80 -2.32
C LYS A 193 -20.43 -7.92 -2.96
N ASN A 194 -19.80 -9.05 -3.25
CA ASN A 194 -20.46 -10.18 -3.93
C ASN A 194 -20.83 -11.30 -2.95
N GLY A 195 -20.46 -11.21 -1.67
CA GLY A 195 -20.66 -12.26 -0.69
C GLY A 195 -20.02 -13.61 -1.07
N ALA A 196 -18.92 -13.59 -1.83
CA ALA A 196 -18.35 -14.76 -2.45
C ALA A 196 -16.81 -14.76 -2.43
N TRP A 197 -16.24 -15.95 -2.37
CA TRP A 197 -14.83 -16.16 -2.68
C TRP A 197 -14.65 -16.17 -4.19
N GLN A 198 -13.75 -15.37 -4.74
CA GLN A 198 -13.63 -15.21 -6.18
C GLN A 198 -12.19 -15.29 -6.68
N ARG A 199 -12.08 -15.81 -7.91
CA ARG A 199 -10.82 -15.93 -8.65
C ARG A 199 -11.11 -15.74 -10.14
N LYS A 200 -10.10 -15.39 -10.97
CA LYS A 200 -10.27 -15.34 -12.44
C LYS A 200 -10.70 -16.71 -12.97
N ILE A 201 -11.64 -16.75 -13.94
CA ILE A 201 -12.09 -18.00 -14.57
C ILE A 201 -10.91 -18.61 -15.33
N THR A 202 -10.51 -19.80 -14.92
CA THR A 202 -9.50 -20.66 -15.57
C THR A 202 -9.84 -22.11 -15.28
N ASN A 203 -9.37 -23.05 -16.11
CA ASN A 203 -9.56 -24.48 -15.84
C ASN A 203 -9.04 -24.90 -14.47
N ASN A 204 -7.90 -24.33 -14.03
CA ASN A 204 -7.35 -24.56 -12.69
C ASN A 204 -8.26 -24.00 -11.58
N ALA A 205 -8.88 -22.83 -11.79
CA ALA A 205 -9.84 -22.28 -10.83
C ALA A 205 -11.08 -23.17 -10.71
N ILE A 206 -11.62 -23.67 -11.83
CA ILE A 206 -12.76 -24.59 -11.85
C ILE A 206 -12.43 -25.90 -11.12
N TYR A 207 -11.25 -26.46 -11.39
CA TYR A 207 -10.79 -27.66 -10.67
C TYR A 207 -10.65 -27.39 -9.16
N SER A 208 -9.97 -26.30 -8.78
CA SER A 208 -9.80 -25.91 -7.39
C SER A 208 -11.15 -25.68 -6.69
N ALA A 209 -12.11 -25.03 -7.34
CA ALA A 209 -13.45 -24.82 -6.81
C ALA A 209 -14.15 -26.13 -6.46
N LYS A 210 -14.09 -27.10 -7.38
CA LYS A 210 -14.68 -28.45 -7.20
C LYS A 210 -14.06 -29.18 -6.01
N GLN A 211 -12.72 -29.14 -5.88
CA GLN A 211 -12.02 -29.79 -4.79
C GLN A 211 -12.37 -29.18 -3.42
N ILE A 212 -12.44 -27.84 -3.35
CA ILE A 212 -12.78 -27.14 -2.10
C ILE A 212 -14.23 -27.35 -1.72
N ALA A 213 -15.16 -27.31 -2.70
CA ALA A 213 -16.57 -27.57 -2.46
C ALA A 213 -16.83 -29.03 -1.99
N ALA A 214 -16.15 -30.01 -2.59
CA ALA A 214 -16.22 -31.41 -2.15
C ALA A 214 -15.71 -31.60 -0.72
N LYS A 215 -14.64 -30.91 -0.33
CA LYS A 215 -14.15 -30.90 1.06
C LYS A 215 -15.15 -30.26 2.04
N ALA A 216 -15.81 -29.20 1.62
CA ALA A 216 -16.78 -28.50 2.48
C ALA A 216 -18.06 -29.30 2.68
N GLY A 217 -18.49 -30.11 1.70
CA GLY A 217 -19.65 -30.99 1.82
C GLY A 217 -19.37 -32.30 2.57
N ALA A 218 -18.10 -32.60 2.85
CA ALA A 218 -17.68 -33.80 3.59
C ALA A 218 -17.38 -33.53 5.07
N ALA A 219 -17.46 -32.27 5.52
CA ALA A 219 -17.20 -31.80 6.87
C ALA A 219 -18.50 -31.44 7.58
#